data_2f07520ac011c398652b1f97e66dcc6c
#
_entry.id   2f07520ac011c398652b1f97e66dcc6c
#
_cell.length_a   1.000
_cell.length_b   1.000
_cell.length_c   1.000
_cell.angle_alpha   90.00
_cell.angle_beta   90.00
_cell.angle_gamma   90.00
#
_symmetry.space_group_name_H-M   'P 1'
#
loop_
_entity.id
_entity.type
_entity.pdbx_description
1 polymer ?
#
loop_
_entity_poly.entity_id
_entity_poly.type
_entity_poly.pdbx_seq_one_letter_code
_entity_poly.pdbx_strand_id
1 'polypeptide(L)'
;LNVHIAAEMVTISLDSSGESLHKRGYRTANTEAPINEALAAGMLLLAGWHGQANFFDPMCGSGTLLIEAALIAQNIAPGIFRKGFGFEKWLDFDKDLFEMVYNDDSREREFTHHIYGSDASFYAVQVAQKNIKSAGMQRFIDVKQIRLEEIRFAGVEGAPKTEGAFVMMNPPYGERLAQDKDVLRLYEDMGKTLKFRFTGATAWIISSNEEAMKCIGLKPAEKMHLLNGELDCLFNKYELFQGEHKDWKKTHPRSEQRTKDKEQRTKRFGDKKREFRPRRDDDKRGFKTREKKDFAPRREKRDFKPKSNYKRPRNNESYTDSRL
;
A
#
# COMPACT_ATOMS: atom_id res chain seq x y z
N LEU A 1 17.83 9.70 -18.22
CA LEU A 1 17.33 10.95 -18.79
C LEU A 1 15.93 10.73 -19.33
N ASN A 2 14.99 11.59 -18.97
CA ASN A 2 13.69 11.66 -19.58
C ASN A 2 13.55 12.97 -20.33
N VAL A 3 13.07 12.94 -21.58
CA VAL A 3 12.83 14.11 -22.41
C VAL A 3 11.36 14.18 -22.75
N HIS A 4 10.70 15.23 -22.29
CA HIS A 4 9.29 15.50 -22.57
C HIS A 4 9.17 16.74 -23.48
N ILE A 5 8.48 16.57 -24.61
CA ILE A 5 8.26 17.64 -25.59
C ILE A 5 6.76 17.94 -25.61
N ALA A 6 6.39 19.16 -25.29
CA ALA A 6 5.00 19.63 -25.31
C ALA A 6 4.98 20.99 -26.09
N ALA A 7 4.40 21.00 -27.28
CA ALA A 7 4.43 22.10 -28.19
C ALA A 7 5.89 22.59 -28.46
N GLU A 8 6.22 23.81 -28.07
CA GLU A 8 7.56 24.41 -28.24
C GLU A 8 8.46 24.25 -27.01
N MET A 9 7.95 23.55 -25.94
CA MET A 9 8.68 23.36 -24.69
C MET A 9 9.33 21.98 -24.63
N VAL A 10 10.63 21.95 -24.33
CA VAL A 10 11.37 20.70 -24.06
C VAL A 10 11.78 20.68 -22.59
N THR A 11 11.34 19.64 -21.88
CA THR A 11 11.74 19.40 -20.51
C THR A 11 12.67 18.19 -20.45
N ILE A 12 13.87 18.40 -19.94
CA ILE A 12 14.85 17.34 -19.71
C ILE A 12 14.93 17.10 -18.20
N SER A 13 14.76 15.85 -17.76
CA SER A 13 14.82 15.46 -16.34
C SER A 13 15.70 14.25 -16.13
N LEU A 14 16.36 14.20 -14.97
CA LEU A 14 17.07 13.03 -14.46
C LEU A 14 16.09 12.22 -13.60
N ASP A 15 16.00 10.92 -13.90
CA ASP A 15 15.25 9.98 -13.06
C ASP A 15 16.17 9.45 -11.95
N SER A 16 15.86 9.81 -10.72
CA SER A 16 16.60 9.37 -9.53
C SER A 16 16.25 7.94 -9.13
N SER A 17 15.09 7.44 -9.51
CA SER A 17 14.62 6.11 -9.11
C SER A 17 15.24 4.99 -9.93
N GLY A 18 15.54 5.22 -11.20
CA GLY A 18 15.99 4.22 -12.17
C GLY A 18 14.83 3.34 -12.63
N GLU A 19 14.59 2.21 -11.99
CA GLU A 19 13.36 1.45 -12.18
C GLU A 19 12.15 2.14 -11.52
N SER A 20 10.96 1.94 -12.07
CA SER A 20 9.72 2.50 -11.50
C SER A 20 9.55 2.08 -10.03
N LEU A 21 9.17 3.05 -9.16
CA LEU A 21 9.11 2.86 -7.71
C LEU A 21 8.05 1.85 -7.25
N HIS A 22 7.03 1.55 -8.07
CA HIS A 22 6.08 0.49 -7.74
C HIS A 22 6.74 -0.89 -7.70
N LYS A 23 7.81 -1.11 -8.48
CA LYS A 23 8.60 -2.33 -8.43
C LYS A 23 9.44 -2.35 -7.15
N ARG A 24 8.81 -2.78 -6.05
CA ARG A 24 9.43 -2.81 -4.72
C ARG A 24 10.60 -3.78 -4.62
N GLY A 25 10.52 -4.91 -5.34
CA GLY A 25 11.54 -5.97 -5.32
C GLY A 25 11.09 -7.24 -4.59
N TYR A 26 10.10 -7.19 -3.71
CA TYR A 26 9.61 -8.35 -2.98
C TYR A 26 8.74 -9.30 -3.83
N ARG A 27 8.15 -8.83 -4.92
CA ARG A 27 7.28 -9.64 -5.78
C ARG A 27 8.12 -10.61 -6.63
N THR A 28 8.08 -11.89 -6.27
CA THR A 28 8.79 -12.98 -6.96
C THR A 28 7.86 -13.83 -7.83
N ALA A 29 6.55 -13.74 -7.61
CA ALA A 29 5.52 -14.44 -8.38
C ALA A 29 4.30 -13.53 -8.59
N ASN A 30 3.57 -13.74 -9.68
CA ASN A 30 2.41 -12.95 -10.05
C ASN A 30 1.16 -13.83 -10.20
N THR A 31 0.00 -13.25 -9.89
CA THR A 31 -1.31 -13.66 -10.38
C THR A 31 -1.61 -12.94 -11.71
N GLU A 32 -2.72 -13.22 -12.36
CA GLU A 32 -3.03 -12.66 -13.69
C GLU A 32 -3.13 -11.12 -13.72
N ALA A 33 -3.61 -10.47 -12.66
CA ALA A 33 -3.80 -9.02 -12.61
C ALA A 33 -3.53 -8.47 -11.21
N PRO A 34 -2.26 -8.48 -10.75
CA PRO A 34 -1.94 -7.95 -9.43
C PRO A 34 -2.13 -6.43 -9.41
N ILE A 35 -2.68 -5.91 -8.31
CA ILE A 35 -2.71 -4.47 -8.08
C ILE A 35 -1.29 -3.92 -8.02
N ASN A 36 -1.11 -2.69 -8.55
CA ASN A 36 0.15 -1.96 -8.48
C ASN A 36 0.48 -1.64 -7.00
N GLU A 37 1.74 -1.86 -6.59
CA GLU A 37 2.18 -1.69 -5.20
C GLU A 37 2.05 -0.25 -4.71
N ALA A 38 2.35 0.74 -5.57
CA ALA A 38 2.19 2.15 -5.21
C ALA A 38 0.72 2.55 -5.06
N LEU A 39 -0.17 1.97 -5.88
CA LEU A 39 -1.62 2.17 -5.73
C LEU A 39 -2.11 1.53 -4.43
N ALA A 40 -1.70 0.29 -4.13
CA ALA A 40 -2.06 -0.40 -2.90
C ALA A 40 -1.63 0.39 -1.66
N ALA A 41 -0.39 0.88 -1.61
CA ALA A 41 0.09 1.75 -0.55
C ALA A 41 -0.70 3.05 -0.45
N GLY A 42 -1.00 3.69 -1.59
CA GLY A 42 -1.81 4.91 -1.67
C GLY A 42 -3.22 4.70 -1.12
N MET A 43 -3.88 3.58 -1.46
CA MET A 43 -5.20 3.21 -0.94
C MET A 43 -5.17 3.03 0.58
N LEU A 44 -4.18 2.33 1.12
CA LEU A 44 -4.00 2.13 2.56
C LEU A 44 -3.84 3.47 3.29
N LEU A 45 -2.98 4.35 2.80
CA LEU A 45 -2.75 5.68 3.39
C LEU A 45 -3.99 6.58 3.29
N LEU A 46 -4.70 6.59 2.15
CA LEU A 46 -5.95 7.33 1.97
C LEU A 46 -7.05 6.83 2.88
N ALA A 47 -7.12 5.52 3.11
CA ALA A 47 -8.03 4.89 4.03
C ALA A 47 -7.69 5.17 5.51
N GLY A 48 -6.53 5.74 5.82
CA GLY A 48 -6.06 6.03 7.17
C GLY A 48 -5.44 4.84 7.90
N TRP A 49 -4.94 3.85 7.14
CA TRP A 49 -4.21 2.73 7.71
C TRP A 49 -2.81 3.14 8.17
N HIS A 50 -2.44 2.73 9.39
CA HIS A 50 -1.10 2.93 9.97
C HIS A 50 -0.72 1.83 10.98
N GLY A 51 -1.42 0.67 10.96
CA GLY A 51 -1.16 -0.44 11.85
C GLY A 51 -1.94 -0.42 13.17
N GLN A 52 -3.05 0.31 13.24
CA GLN A 52 -3.83 0.53 14.46
C GLN A 52 -4.77 -0.60 14.87
N ALA A 53 -4.91 -1.64 14.04
CA ALA A 53 -5.86 -2.73 14.25
C ALA A 53 -5.45 -4.00 13.48
N ASN A 54 -6.25 -5.07 13.56
CA ASN A 54 -6.13 -6.18 12.63
C ASN A 54 -6.54 -5.75 11.22
N PHE A 55 -5.85 -6.29 10.21
CA PHE A 55 -6.13 -6.04 8.80
C PHE A 55 -6.59 -7.32 8.11
N PHE A 56 -7.56 -7.20 7.21
CA PHE A 56 -8.10 -8.33 6.44
C PHE A 56 -8.17 -7.99 4.95
N ASP A 57 -7.70 -8.93 4.11
CA ASP A 57 -7.97 -8.95 2.68
C ASP A 57 -8.53 -10.33 2.29
N PRO A 58 -9.87 -10.45 2.21
CA PRO A 58 -10.55 -11.72 1.89
C PRO A 58 -10.40 -12.18 0.44
N MET A 59 -9.77 -11.38 -0.42
CA MET A 59 -9.55 -11.66 -1.84
C MET A 59 -8.14 -11.23 -2.23
N CYS A 60 -7.14 -11.74 -1.49
CA CYS A 60 -5.79 -11.16 -1.43
C CYS A 60 -4.94 -11.36 -2.70
N GLY A 61 -5.34 -12.25 -3.60
CA GLY A 61 -4.60 -12.51 -4.83
C GLY A 61 -3.12 -12.80 -4.57
N SER A 62 -2.23 -11.98 -5.11
CA SER A 62 -0.78 -12.08 -4.92
C SER A 62 -0.24 -11.56 -3.57
N GLY A 63 -1.11 -11.08 -2.68
CA GLY A 63 -0.77 -10.59 -1.35
C GLY A 63 -0.25 -9.15 -1.30
N THR A 64 -0.43 -8.36 -2.36
CA THR A 64 0.13 -6.99 -2.44
C THR A 64 -0.40 -6.09 -1.34
N LEU A 65 -1.73 -6.05 -1.13
CA LEU A 65 -2.34 -5.24 -0.05
C LEU A 65 -1.85 -5.66 1.33
N LEU A 66 -1.68 -6.97 1.55
CA LEU A 66 -1.20 -7.51 2.83
C LEU A 66 0.23 -7.05 3.12
N ILE A 67 1.12 -7.13 2.11
CA ILE A 67 2.54 -6.75 2.27
C ILE A 67 2.67 -5.24 2.46
N GLU A 68 2.02 -4.43 1.62
CA GLU A 68 2.06 -2.96 1.77
C GLU A 68 1.43 -2.52 3.10
N ALA A 69 0.38 -3.21 3.58
CA ALA A 69 -0.19 -2.96 4.91
C ALA A 69 0.81 -3.25 6.04
N ALA A 70 1.59 -4.33 5.95
CA ALA A 70 2.62 -4.67 6.93
C ALA A 70 3.78 -3.66 6.92
N LEU A 71 4.23 -3.23 5.74
CA LEU A 71 5.29 -2.22 5.60
C LEU A 71 4.87 -0.88 6.21
N ILE A 72 3.65 -0.42 5.93
CA ILE A 72 3.10 0.82 6.50
C ILE A 72 2.93 0.71 8.01
N ALA A 73 2.40 -0.42 8.51
CA ALA A 73 2.19 -0.65 9.94
C ALA A 73 3.51 -0.56 10.72
N GLN A 74 4.57 -1.11 10.18
CA GLN A 74 5.90 -1.11 10.79
C GLN A 74 6.74 0.11 10.42
N ASN A 75 6.24 1.00 9.57
CA ASN A 75 6.97 2.15 9.03
C ASN A 75 8.28 1.77 8.32
N ILE A 76 8.28 0.62 7.65
CA ILE A 76 9.42 0.15 6.86
C ILE A 76 9.42 0.86 5.49
N ALA A 77 10.57 1.35 5.08
CA ALA A 77 10.73 2.02 3.80
C ALA A 77 10.46 1.05 2.62
N PRO A 78 9.53 1.36 1.70
CA PRO A 78 9.15 0.42 0.63
C PRO A 78 10.25 0.18 -0.40
N GLY A 79 11.33 0.97 -0.37
CA GLY A 79 12.50 0.81 -1.24
C GLY A 79 13.53 -0.22 -0.77
N ILE A 80 13.40 -0.75 0.44
CA ILE A 80 14.40 -1.64 1.06
C ILE A 80 14.65 -2.95 0.28
N PHE A 81 13.69 -3.41 -0.53
CA PHE A 81 13.83 -4.63 -1.33
C PHE A 81 14.40 -4.36 -2.72
N ARG A 82 14.65 -3.10 -3.08
CA ARG A 82 15.17 -2.74 -4.40
C ARG A 82 16.64 -3.11 -4.51
N LYS A 83 17.05 -3.48 -5.73
CA LYS A 83 18.46 -3.81 -6.02
C LYS A 83 19.34 -2.58 -6.12
N GLY A 84 18.75 -1.38 -6.28
CA GLY A 84 19.44 -0.11 -6.39
C GLY A 84 18.55 0.99 -6.97
N PHE A 85 19.08 2.18 -6.98
CA PHE A 85 18.43 3.39 -7.45
C PHE A 85 19.22 4.05 -8.59
N GLY A 86 18.57 4.85 -9.41
CA GLY A 86 19.20 5.55 -10.52
C GLY A 86 20.26 6.55 -10.07
N PHE A 87 20.03 7.23 -8.94
CA PHE A 87 20.93 8.23 -8.40
C PHE A 87 22.28 7.67 -7.90
N GLU A 88 22.36 6.35 -7.63
CA GLU A 88 23.64 5.71 -7.25
C GLU A 88 24.72 5.80 -8.35
N LYS A 89 24.30 6.12 -9.59
CA LYS A 89 25.18 6.32 -10.74
C LYS A 89 25.53 7.78 -11.02
N TRP A 90 25.06 8.71 -10.17
CA TRP A 90 25.34 10.13 -10.34
C TRP A 90 26.78 10.46 -9.89
N LEU A 91 27.37 11.48 -10.49
CA LEU A 91 28.77 11.84 -10.22
C LEU A 91 29.02 12.34 -8.80
N ASP A 92 27.98 12.89 -8.15
CA ASP A 92 27.98 13.43 -6.81
C ASP A 92 27.35 12.46 -5.77
N PHE A 93 27.20 11.19 -6.13
CA PHE A 93 26.65 10.17 -5.23
C PHE A 93 27.59 9.92 -4.03
N ASP A 94 27.08 10.19 -2.82
CA ASP A 94 27.74 9.91 -1.56
C ASP A 94 27.28 8.55 -1.01
N LYS A 95 28.12 7.53 -1.19
CA LYS A 95 27.81 6.17 -0.77
C LYS A 95 27.70 6.02 0.74
N ASP A 96 28.55 6.70 1.52
CA ASP A 96 28.56 6.56 2.98
C ASP A 96 27.30 7.19 3.57
N LEU A 97 26.91 8.36 3.05
CA LEU A 97 25.62 8.99 3.41
C LEU A 97 24.43 8.13 3.03
N PHE A 98 24.44 7.54 1.84
CA PHE A 98 23.37 6.65 1.40
C PHE A 98 23.26 5.41 2.29
N GLU A 99 24.35 4.74 2.62
CA GLU A 99 24.36 3.57 3.51
C GLU A 99 23.85 3.93 4.91
N MET A 100 24.22 5.10 5.43
CA MET A 100 23.72 5.59 6.71
C MET A 100 22.20 5.76 6.70
N VAL A 101 21.65 6.41 5.66
CA VAL A 101 20.20 6.64 5.52
C VAL A 101 19.44 5.35 5.20
N TYR A 102 20.00 4.49 4.35
CA TYR A 102 19.37 3.24 3.92
C TYR A 102 19.25 2.23 5.07
N ASN A 103 20.21 2.21 5.98
CA ASN A 103 20.25 1.31 7.13
C ASN A 103 19.65 1.92 8.41
N ASP A 104 19.08 3.12 8.34
CA ASP A 104 18.42 3.77 9.46
C ASP A 104 17.04 3.15 9.72
N ASP A 105 16.95 2.29 10.74
CA ASP A 105 15.74 1.64 11.23
C ASP A 105 15.11 2.36 12.44
N SER A 106 15.65 3.52 12.85
CA SER A 106 15.24 4.26 14.04
C SER A 106 13.77 4.69 14.03
N ARG A 107 13.13 4.70 12.84
CA ARG A 107 11.73 5.07 12.64
C ARG A 107 10.81 3.87 12.52
N GLU A 108 11.33 2.65 12.52
CA GLU A 108 10.52 1.45 12.48
C GLU A 108 9.67 1.34 13.76
N ARG A 109 8.49 0.73 13.63
CA ARG A 109 7.53 0.60 14.72
C ARG A 109 7.21 -0.85 14.97
N GLU A 110 6.98 -1.20 16.22
CA GLU A 110 6.42 -2.48 16.57
C GLU A 110 4.95 -2.56 16.09
N PHE A 111 4.61 -3.66 15.43
CA PHE A 111 3.26 -3.96 14.99
C PHE A 111 2.69 -5.08 15.88
N THR A 112 1.74 -4.74 16.74
CA THR A 112 1.16 -5.63 17.76
C THR A 112 -0.12 -6.33 17.31
N HIS A 113 -0.68 -5.93 16.16
CA HIS A 113 -1.83 -6.55 15.53
C HIS A 113 -1.39 -7.58 14.48
N HIS A 114 -2.35 -8.13 13.74
CA HIS A 114 -2.05 -9.15 12.74
C HIS A 114 -2.80 -8.86 11.42
N ILE A 115 -2.26 -9.40 10.32
CA ILE A 115 -2.79 -9.24 8.97
C ILE A 115 -3.24 -10.59 8.46
N TYR A 116 -4.49 -10.67 8.01
CA TYR A 116 -5.11 -11.91 7.55
C TYR A 116 -5.50 -11.78 6.08
N GLY A 117 -5.03 -12.70 5.26
CA GLY A 117 -5.40 -12.83 3.87
C GLY A 117 -6.14 -14.13 3.60
N SER A 118 -7.07 -14.10 2.65
CA SER A 118 -7.62 -15.32 2.07
C SER A 118 -7.89 -15.14 0.59
N ASP A 119 -7.93 -16.25 -0.12
CA ASP A 119 -8.32 -16.31 -1.53
C ASP A 119 -8.96 -17.68 -1.81
N ALA A 120 -9.90 -17.74 -2.73
CA ALA A 120 -10.52 -18.99 -3.17
C ALA A 120 -9.54 -19.85 -3.97
N SER A 121 -8.59 -19.22 -4.67
CA SER A 121 -7.60 -19.88 -5.51
C SER A 121 -6.40 -20.36 -4.70
N PHE A 122 -6.17 -21.66 -4.69
CA PHE A 122 -4.96 -22.25 -4.11
C PHE A 122 -3.68 -21.67 -4.72
N TYR A 123 -3.68 -21.44 -6.03
CA TYR A 123 -2.55 -20.84 -6.73
C TYR A 123 -2.26 -19.41 -6.22
N ALA A 124 -3.29 -18.58 -6.06
CA ALA A 124 -3.15 -17.23 -5.53
C ALA A 124 -2.55 -17.24 -4.11
N VAL A 125 -3.02 -18.14 -3.24
CA VAL A 125 -2.47 -18.33 -1.89
C VAL A 125 -1.00 -18.70 -1.91
N GLN A 126 -0.59 -19.63 -2.78
CA GLN A 126 0.83 -19.99 -2.94
C GLN A 126 1.69 -18.82 -3.42
N VAL A 127 1.17 -18.01 -4.36
CA VAL A 127 1.85 -16.80 -4.85
C VAL A 127 1.97 -15.79 -3.72
N ALA A 128 0.90 -15.52 -2.97
CA ALA A 128 0.91 -14.62 -1.83
C ALA A 128 1.95 -15.05 -0.78
N GLN A 129 1.96 -16.33 -0.41
CA GLN A 129 2.93 -16.87 0.57
C GLN A 129 4.39 -16.71 0.10
N LYS A 130 4.68 -16.92 -1.20
CA LYS A 130 6.02 -16.69 -1.76
C LYS A 130 6.42 -15.22 -1.67
N ASN A 131 5.53 -14.30 -2.03
CA ASN A 131 5.78 -12.86 -1.98
C ASN A 131 5.95 -12.37 -0.53
N ILE A 132 5.11 -12.83 0.39
CA ILE A 132 5.19 -12.54 1.84
C ILE A 132 6.54 -13.03 2.40
N LYS A 133 6.96 -14.22 2.01
CA LYS A 133 8.28 -14.76 2.38
C LYS A 133 9.42 -13.92 1.83
N SER A 134 9.32 -13.50 0.57
CA SER A 134 10.31 -12.61 -0.05
C SER A 134 10.39 -11.25 0.63
N ALA A 135 9.27 -10.74 1.14
CA ALA A 135 9.20 -9.51 1.92
C ALA A 135 9.61 -9.68 3.40
N GLY A 136 9.85 -10.91 3.88
CA GLY A 136 10.19 -11.17 5.29
C GLY A 136 9.03 -10.94 6.28
N MET A 137 7.77 -10.94 5.80
CA MET A 137 6.60 -10.53 6.59
C MET A 137 5.80 -11.71 7.16
N GLN A 138 6.33 -12.94 7.14
CA GLN A 138 5.60 -14.14 7.58
C GLN A 138 5.17 -14.11 9.04
N ARG A 139 5.86 -13.35 9.88
CA ARG A 139 5.51 -13.19 11.31
C ARG A 139 4.20 -12.42 11.51
N PHE A 140 3.85 -11.57 10.56
CA PHE A 140 2.75 -10.61 10.70
C PHE A 140 1.56 -10.93 9.80
N ILE A 141 1.74 -11.82 8.81
CA ILE A 141 0.74 -12.09 7.78
C ILE A 141 0.45 -13.58 7.70
N ASP A 142 -0.80 -13.93 7.95
CA ASP A 142 -1.36 -15.26 7.70
C ASP A 142 -2.21 -15.27 6.43
N VAL A 143 -1.98 -16.24 5.54
CA VAL A 143 -2.79 -16.42 4.32
C VAL A 143 -3.30 -17.85 4.25
N LYS A 144 -4.62 -17.99 4.04
CA LYS A 144 -5.30 -19.28 3.94
C LYS A 144 -6.15 -19.36 2.67
N GLN A 145 -6.29 -20.56 2.13
CA GLN A 145 -7.26 -20.82 1.08
C GLN A 145 -8.65 -20.93 1.72
N ILE A 146 -9.45 -19.89 1.59
CA ILE A 146 -10.83 -19.83 2.10
C ILE A 146 -11.64 -19.04 1.09
N ARG A 147 -12.77 -19.59 0.66
CA ARG A 147 -13.73 -18.84 -0.17
C ARG A 147 -14.41 -17.76 0.68
N LEU A 148 -14.77 -16.64 0.07
CA LEU A 148 -15.35 -15.49 0.76
C LEU A 148 -16.59 -15.87 1.60
N GLU A 149 -17.47 -16.70 1.05
CA GLU A 149 -18.69 -17.18 1.69
C GLU A 149 -18.45 -18.17 2.86
N GLU A 150 -17.25 -18.75 2.93
CA GLU A 150 -16.84 -19.69 3.94
C GLU A 150 -16.20 -19.04 5.16
N ILE A 151 -15.88 -17.73 5.09
CA ILE A 151 -15.25 -17.00 6.20
C ILE A 151 -16.15 -17.05 7.44
N ARG A 152 -15.58 -17.48 8.56
CA ARG A 152 -16.25 -17.59 9.87
C ARG A 152 -15.29 -17.13 10.97
N PHE A 153 -15.81 -16.31 11.89
CA PHE A 153 -15.10 -15.89 13.10
C PHE A 153 -15.87 -16.24 14.37
N ALA A 154 -17.19 -16.10 14.34
CA ALA A 154 -18.04 -16.37 15.51
C ALA A 154 -18.01 -17.85 15.88
N GLY A 155 -17.75 -18.15 17.16
CA GLY A 155 -17.71 -19.52 17.70
C GLY A 155 -16.46 -20.32 17.34
N VAL A 156 -15.47 -19.70 16.71
CA VAL A 156 -14.17 -20.33 16.39
C VAL A 156 -13.17 -19.89 17.46
N GLU A 157 -12.63 -20.84 18.21
CA GLU A 157 -11.58 -20.57 19.20
C GLU A 157 -10.33 -20.02 18.50
N GLY A 158 -9.75 -18.96 19.05
CA GLY A 158 -8.59 -18.28 18.46
C GLY A 158 -8.88 -17.48 17.18
N ALA A 159 -10.16 -17.33 16.79
CA ALA A 159 -10.50 -16.50 15.63
C ALA A 159 -10.08 -15.02 15.84
N PRO A 160 -9.60 -14.35 14.78
CA PRO A 160 -9.20 -12.96 14.88
C PRO A 160 -10.39 -12.05 15.21
N LYS A 161 -10.13 -11.02 16.02
CA LYS A 161 -11.13 -10.00 16.34
C LYS A 161 -11.38 -9.09 15.14
N THR A 162 -12.66 -8.88 14.83
CA THR A 162 -13.11 -8.00 13.73
C THR A 162 -13.53 -6.61 14.22
N GLU A 163 -13.80 -6.44 15.51
CA GLU A 163 -14.13 -5.14 16.10
C GLU A 163 -12.99 -4.15 15.91
N GLY A 164 -13.28 -3.00 15.32
CA GLY A 164 -12.29 -1.99 14.97
C GLY A 164 -11.33 -2.39 13.84
N ALA A 165 -11.47 -3.58 13.27
CA ALA A 165 -10.58 -4.09 12.23
C ALA A 165 -10.71 -3.30 10.92
N PHE A 166 -9.66 -3.41 10.09
CA PHE A 166 -9.61 -2.87 8.74
C PHE A 166 -9.80 -3.98 7.72
N VAL A 167 -10.71 -3.80 6.79
CA VAL A 167 -10.90 -4.72 5.66
C VAL A 167 -10.63 -3.94 4.37
N MET A 168 -9.79 -4.47 3.48
CA MET A 168 -9.58 -3.87 2.17
C MET A 168 -9.57 -4.94 1.10
N MET A 169 -10.28 -4.70 -0.01
CA MET A 169 -10.44 -5.67 -1.09
C MET A 169 -10.26 -5.02 -2.45
N ASN A 170 -9.58 -5.75 -3.33
CA ASN A 170 -9.50 -5.50 -4.76
C ASN A 170 -10.09 -6.70 -5.53
N PRO A 171 -11.43 -6.83 -5.60
CA PRO A 171 -12.08 -7.94 -6.26
C PRO A 171 -11.90 -7.88 -7.78
N PRO A 172 -12.17 -8.98 -8.53
CA PRO A 172 -12.22 -8.94 -9.99
C PRO A 172 -13.36 -8.02 -10.48
N TYR A 173 -13.06 -7.19 -11.50
CA TYR A 173 -14.01 -6.19 -12.01
C TYR A 173 -14.97 -6.72 -13.08
N GLY A 174 -14.70 -7.91 -13.61
CA GLY A 174 -15.57 -8.59 -14.56
C GLY A 174 -15.09 -8.57 -16.00
N GLU A 175 -14.07 -7.84 -16.36
CA GLU A 175 -13.55 -7.79 -17.74
C GLU A 175 -13.09 -9.16 -18.29
N ARG A 176 -12.88 -10.14 -17.39
CA ARG A 176 -12.38 -11.49 -17.72
C ARG A 176 -13.30 -12.62 -17.25
N LEU A 177 -14.42 -12.31 -16.60
CA LEU A 177 -15.40 -13.31 -16.22
C LEU A 177 -16.40 -13.47 -17.38
N ALA A 178 -16.56 -14.71 -17.82
CA ALA A 178 -17.35 -15.05 -19.01
C ALA A 178 -18.85 -14.69 -18.92
N GLN A 179 -19.34 -14.24 -17.74
CA GLN A 179 -20.72 -13.83 -17.55
C GLN A 179 -20.79 -12.67 -16.52
N ASP A 180 -21.39 -11.56 -16.90
CA ASP A 180 -21.66 -10.41 -16.00
C ASP A 180 -22.43 -10.79 -14.73
N LYS A 181 -23.28 -11.83 -14.81
CA LYS A 181 -24.06 -12.33 -13.67
C LYS A 181 -23.21 -12.90 -12.53
N ASP A 182 -22.10 -13.56 -12.83
CA ASP A 182 -21.24 -14.15 -11.80
C ASP A 182 -20.50 -13.06 -11.01
N VAL A 183 -20.15 -11.97 -11.68
CA VAL A 183 -19.55 -10.80 -11.05
C VAL A 183 -20.55 -10.13 -10.11
N LEU A 184 -21.76 -9.87 -10.55
CA LEU A 184 -22.80 -9.23 -9.73
C LEU A 184 -23.08 -10.06 -8.49
N ARG A 185 -23.20 -11.41 -8.65
CA ARG A 185 -23.39 -12.34 -7.53
C ARG A 185 -22.21 -12.31 -6.54
N LEU A 186 -20.97 -12.24 -7.03
CA LEU A 186 -19.78 -12.13 -6.18
C LEU A 186 -19.88 -10.88 -5.29
N TYR A 187 -20.28 -9.73 -5.84
CA TYR A 187 -20.41 -8.49 -5.07
C TYR A 187 -21.59 -8.53 -4.09
N GLU A 188 -22.69 -9.22 -4.41
CA GLU A 188 -23.74 -9.51 -3.43
C GLU A 188 -23.21 -10.33 -2.26
N ASP A 189 -22.45 -11.38 -2.53
CA ASP A 189 -21.86 -12.26 -1.50
C ASP A 189 -20.78 -11.52 -0.69
N MET A 190 -20.04 -10.60 -1.31
CA MET A 190 -19.16 -9.66 -0.59
C MET A 190 -19.95 -8.82 0.42
N GLY A 191 -21.07 -8.24 -0.01
CA GLY A 191 -21.93 -7.44 0.86
C GLY A 191 -22.48 -8.24 2.04
N LYS A 192 -22.95 -9.46 1.80
CA LYS A 192 -23.42 -10.38 2.86
C LYS A 192 -22.27 -10.73 3.83
N THR A 193 -21.10 -11.11 3.31
CA THR A 193 -19.95 -11.48 4.13
C THR A 193 -19.49 -10.30 4.99
N LEU A 194 -19.38 -9.09 4.41
CA LEU A 194 -19.03 -7.89 5.16
C LEU A 194 -20.03 -7.62 6.28
N LYS A 195 -21.32 -7.65 5.98
CA LYS A 195 -22.38 -7.37 6.96
C LYS A 195 -22.41 -8.35 8.12
N PHE A 196 -22.23 -9.65 7.83
CA PHE A 196 -22.46 -10.69 8.84
C PHE A 196 -21.18 -11.24 9.46
N ARG A 197 -19.99 -11.05 8.86
CA ARG A 197 -18.73 -11.60 9.35
C ARG A 197 -17.75 -10.54 9.87
N PHE A 198 -17.85 -9.32 9.34
CA PHE A 198 -16.94 -8.21 9.69
C PHE A 198 -17.65 -7.09 10.44
N THR A 199 -18.66 -7.43 11.23
CA THR A 199 -19.36 -6.45 12.09
C THR A 199 -18.37 -5.74 13.01
N GLY A 200 -18.48 -4.42 13.13
CA GLY A 200 -17.55 -3.57 13.90
C GLY A 200 -16.32 -3.12 13.13
N ALA A 201 -16.08 -3.65 11.94
CA ALA A 201 -14.95 -3.28 11.10
C ALA A 201 -15.26 -2.09 10.17
N THR A 202 -14.20 -1.51 9.61
CA THR A 202 -14.26 -0.58 8.48
C THR A 202 -13.77 -1.28 7.23
N ALA A 203 -14.60 -1.32 6.16
CA ALA A 203 -14.24 -1.95 4.90
C ALA A 203 -14.02 -0.90 3.80
N TRP A 204 -13.03 -1.17 2.93
CA TRP A 204 -12.74 -0.40 1.74
C TRP A 204 -12.66 -1.33 0.53
N ILE A 205 -13.32 -0.95 -0.56
CA ILE A 205 -13.37 -1.75 -1.79
C ILE A 205 -13.06 -0.85 -2.96
N ILE A 206 -12.15 -1.30 -3.85
CA ILE A 206 -11.86 -0.66 -5.13
C ILE A 206 -12.44 -1.47 -6.27
N SER A 207 -13.10 -0.82 -7.23
CA SER A 207 -13.62 -1.47 -8.45
C SER A 207 -13.89 -0.44 -9.54
N SER A 208 -13.64 -0.80 -10.81
CA SER A 208 -14.10 -0.05 -11.99
C SER A 208 -15.54 -0.39 -12.37
N ASN A 209 -16.12 -1.45 -11.81
CA ASN A 209 -17.49 -1.90 -12.11
C ASN A 209 -18.50 -1.24 -11.17
N GLU A 210 -19.07 -0.12 -11.59
CA GLU A 210 -20.07 0.62 -10.80
C GLU A 210 -21.36 -0.14 -10.53
N GLU A 211 -21.79 -0.99 -11.49
CA GLU A 211 -23.01 -1.78 -11.33
C GLU A 211 -22.81 -2.86 -10.27
N ALA A 212 -21.69 -3.57 -10.31
CA ALA A 212 -21.34 -4.54 -9.30
C ALA A 212 -21.20 -3.89 -7.91
N MET A 213 -20.61 -2.70 -7.83
CA MET A 213 -20.49 -1.96 -6.55
C MET A 213 -21.86 -1.63 -5.93
N LYS A 214 -22.91 -1.47 -6.72
CA LYS A 214 -24.30 -1.29 -6.22
C LYS A 214 -24.86 -2.58 -5.62
N CYS A 215 -24.43 -3.74 -6.13
CA CYS A 215 -24.87 -5.07 -5.68
C CYS A 215 -24.36 -5.44 -4.28
N ILE A 216 -23.33 -4.76 -3.76
CA ILE A 216 -22.86 -4.90 -2.36
C ILE A 216 -24.01 -4.68 -1.36
N GLY A 217 -25.02 -3.86 -1.71
CA GLY A 217 -26.21 -3.65 -0.89
C GLY A 217 -25.93 -2.88 0.42
N LEU A 218 -24.75 -2.26 0.56
CA LEU A 218 -24.36 -1.42 1.67
C LEU A 218 -24.22 0.04 1.21
N LYS A 219 -24.62 0.99 2.05
CA LYS A 219 -24.44 2.42 1.74
C LYS A 219 -23.01 2.83 2.05
N PRO A 220 -22.23 3.31 1.07
CA PRO A 220 -20.89 3.78 1.32
C PRO A 220 -20.91 5.06 2.18
N ALA A 221 -20.03 5.11 3.18
CA ALA A 221 -19.81 6.27 4.04
C ALA A 221 -18.94 7.33 3.35
N GLU A 222 -18.04 6.88 2.46
CA GLU A 222 -17.12 7.73 1.68
C GLU A 222 -16.90 7.11 0.31
N LYS A 223 -16.68 7.97 -0.71
CA LYS A 223 -16.38 7.57 -2.09
C LYS A 223 -15.24 8.40 -2.60
N MET A 224 -14.28 7.75 -3.26
CA MET A 224 -13.16 8.39 -3.96
C MET A 224 -13.02 7.77 -5.35
N HIS A 225 -12.48 8.54 -6.30
CA HIS A 225 -12.05 8.03 -7.61
C HIS A 225 -10.54 7.84 -7.59
N LEU A 226 -10.09 6.69 -8.05
CA LEU A 226 -8.67 6.33 -8.18
C LEU A 226 -8.42 5.68 -9.54
N LEU A 227 -7.25 5.90 -10.10
CA LEU A 227 -6.84 5.22 -11.33
C LEU A 227 -6.08 3.93 -11.00
N ASN A 228 -6.56 2.81 -11.53
CA ASN A 228 -5.84 1.53 -11.52
C ASN A 228 -5.36 1.22 -12.95
N GLY A 229 -4.14 1.64 -13.26
CA GLY A 229 -3.68 1.73 -14.64
C GLY A 229 -4.48 2.80 -15.39
N GLU A 230 -5.17 2.40 -16.45
CA GLU A 230 -6.05 3.26 -17.25
C GLU A 230 -7.51 3.24 -16.76
N LEU A 231 -7.85 2.35 -15.82
CA LEU A 231 -9.21 2.19 -15.33
C LEU A 231 -9.55 3.23 -14.27
N ASP A 232 -10.63 3.97 -14.47
CA ASP A 232 -11.25 4.81 -13.44
C ASP A 232 -12.04 3.91 -12.47
N CYS A 233 -11.64 3.90 -11.22
CA CYS A 233 -12.18 3.03 -10.20
C CYS A 233 -12.84 3.84 -9.07
N LEU A 234 -13.96 3.33 -8.59
CA LEU A 234 -14.55 3.74 -7.32
C LEU A 234 -13.82 3.07 -6.16
N PHE A 235 -13.39 3.84 -5.19
CA PHE A 235 -12.83 3.38 -3.92
C PHE A 235 -13.77 3.80 -2.79
N ASN A 236 -14.58 2.86 -2.33
CA ASN A 236 -15.68 3.10 -1.41
C ASN A 236 -15.39 2.58 -0.01
N LYS A 237 -15.73 3.41 0.99
CA LYS A 237 -15.70 3.07 2.42
C LYS A 237 -17.07 2.58 2.90
N TYR A 238 -17.09 1.52 3.68
CA TYR A 238 -18.25 0.99 4.36
C TYR A 238 -17.96 0.87 5.86
N GLU A 239 -18.83 1.43 6.70
CA GLU A 239 -18.79 1.25 8.15
C GLU A 239 -19.74 0.11 8.52
N LEU A 240 -19.20 -0.97 9.07
CA LEU A 240 -19.91 -2.20 9.33
C LEU A 240 -20.35 -2.24 10.80
N PHE A 241 -21.65 -2.17 11.03
CA PHE A 241 -22.23 -2.14 12.38
C PHE A 241 -23.41 -3.11 12.50
N GLN A 242 -23.75 -3.48 13.74
CA GLN A 242 -24.91 -4.30 14.00
C GLN A 242 -26.16 -3.41 14.09
N GLY A 243 -27.26 -3.77 13.43
CA GLY A 243 -28.52 -3.04 13.46
C GLY A 243 -28.73 -2.07 12.28
N GLU A 244 -29.72 -1.17 12.42
CA GLU A 244 -30.07 -0.20 11.38
C GLU A 244 -29.16 1.03 11.41
N HIS A 245 -28.83 1.56 10.24
CA HIS A 245 -27.98 2.76 10.07
C HIS A 245 -28.52 3.99 10.83
N LYS A 246 -29.83 4.07 11.04
CA LYS A 246 -30.47 5.19 11.76
C LYS A 246 -30.11 5.20 13.24
N ASP A 247 -30.06 4.02 13.87
CA ASP A 247 -29.79 3.88 15.29
C ASP A 247 -28.30 4.02 15.59
N TRP A 248 -27.44 3.51 14.70
CA TRP A 248 -26.01 3.70 14.79
C TRP A 248 -25.58 5.17 14.73
N LYS A 249 -26.21 5.99 13.87
CA LYS A 249 -25.95 7.43 13.80
C LYS A 249 -26.32 8.21 15.06
N LYS A 250 -27.29 7.75 15.83
CA LYS A 250 -27.67 8.37 17.10
C LYS A 250 -26.62 8.18 18.17
N THR A 251 -25.99 6.99 18.19
CA THR A 251 -24.96 6.62 19.16
C THR A 251 -23.56 7.09 18.77
N HIS A 252 -23.32 7.37 17.47
CA HIS A 252 -22.04 7.82 16.93
C HIS A 252 -22.22 9.12 16.11
N PRO A 253 -22.50 10.27 16.77
CA PRO A 253 -22.58 11.54 16.07
C PRO A 253 -21.25 11.87 15.42
N ARG A 254 -21.29 12.33 14.16
CA ARG A 254 -20.06 12.77 13.45
C ARG A 254 -19.37 13.82 14.29
N SER A 255 -18.15 13.56 14.74
CA SER A 255 -17.36 14.56 15.44
C SER A 255 -17.15 15.79 14.53
N GLU A 256 -17.43 16.98 15.04
CA GLU A 256 -17.27 18.26 14.32
C GLU A 256 -15.82 18.49 13.83
N GLN A 257 -14.86 17.77 14.41
CA GLN A 257 -13.46 17.79 14.00
C GLN A 257 -13.24 17.28 12.55
N ARG A 258 -13.99 16.25 12.12
CA ARG A 258 -13.90 15.75 10.73
C ARG A 258 -14.40 16.73 9.68
N THR A 259 -15.32 17.61 10.05
CA THR A 259 -15.83 18.69 9.16
C THR A 259 -14.76 19.78 9.00
N LYS A 260 -14.08 20.14 10.10
CA LYS A 260 -12.97 21.13 10.09
C LYS A 260 -11.75 20.64 9.33
N ASP A 261 -11.39 19.37 9.45
CA ASP A 261 -10.28 18.76 8.69
C ASP A 261 -10.59 18.66 7.19
N LYS A 262 -11.85 18.41 6.82
CA LYS A 262 -12.30 18.42 5.42
C LYS A 262 -12.26 19.83 4.82
N GLU A 263 -12.69 20.83 5.57
CA GLU A 263 -12.63 22.25 5.16
C GLU A 263 -11.19 22.76 5.09
N GLN A 264 -10.30 22.34 6.00
CA GLN A 264 -8.88 22.70 5.93
C GLN A 264 -8.16 22.00 4.76
N ARG A 265 -8.51 20.75 4.43
CA ARG A 265 -8.00 20.07 3.24
C ARG A 265 -8.47 20.75 1.96
N THR A 266 -9.74 21.11 1.83
CA THR A 266 -10.27 21.83 0.66
C THR A 266 -9.64 23.22 0.50
N LYS A 267 -9.42 23.95 1.59
CA LYS A 267 -8.70 25.24 1.56
C LYS A 267 -7.22 25.07 1.17
N ARG A 268 -6.55 24.02 1.63
CA ARG A 268 -5.12 23.76 1.29
C ARG A 268 -4.90 23.36 -0.17
N PHE A 269 -5.89 22.77 -0.84
CA PHE A 269 -5.84 22.39 -2.26
C PHE A 269 -6.54 23.38 -3.19
N GLY A 270 -7.49 24.21 -2.67
CA GLY A 270 -8.23 25.20 -3.46
C GLY A 270 -7.43 26.46 -3.83
N ASP A 271 -6.49 26.87 -2.98
CA ASP A 271 -5.74 28.12 -3.16
C ASP A 271 -4.46 28.00 -4.01
N LYS A 272 -4.20 26.84 -4.63
CA LYS A 272 -3.06 26.65 -5.54
C LYS A 272 -3.46 26.54 -7.01
N LYS A 273 -4.40 27.35 -7.50
CA LYS A 273 -4.34 27.79 -8.89
C LYS A 273 -3.21 28.82 -8.99
N ARG A 274 -1.98 28.35 -9.10
CA ARG A 274 -0.86 29.21 -9.49
C ARG A 274 -1.09 29.65 -10.92
N GLU A 275 -1.49 30.91 -11.10
CA GLU A 275 -1.32 31.62 -12.36
C GLU A 275 0.15 31.53 -12.74
N PHE A 276 0.41 30.89 -13.87
CA PHE A 276 1.71 30.88 -14.51
C PHE A 276 1.92 32.30 -15.06
N ARG A 277 2.57 33.18 -14.29
CA ARG A 277 3.07 34.45 -14.81
C ARG A 277 4.43 34.18 -15.46
N PRO A 278 4.62 34.48 -16.74
CA PRO A 278 5.94 34.42 -17.38
C PRO A 278 6.87 35.42 -16.71
N ARG A 279 8.05 34.95 -16.28
CA ARG A 279 9.11 35.79 -15.73
C ARG A 279 9.56 36.75 -16.82
N ARG A 280 9.52 38.05 -16.52
CA ARG A 280 10.18 39.10 -17.35
C ARG A 280 11.69 38.86 -17.30
N ASP A 281 12.29 38.89 -18.50
CA ASP A 281 13.73 39.01 -18.69
C ASP A 281 14.20 40.37 -18.16
N ASP A 282 14.88 40.32 -16.98
CA ASP A 282 15.79 41.37 -16.51
C ASP A 282 16.51 40.86 -15.27
N ASP A 283 17.62 40.18 -15.46
CA ASP A 283 18.75 40.19 -14.53
C ASP A 283 20.00 39.55 -15.17
N LYS A 284 20.71 40.37 -15.95
CA LYS A 284 22.11 40.14 -16.28
C LYS A 284 22.94 40.47 -15.03
N ARG A 285 23.26 39.48 -14.20
CA ARG A 285 24.34 39.58 -13.21
C ARG A 285 25.31 38.42 -13.35
N GLY A 286 26.55 38.81 -13.70
CA GLY A 286 27.65 37.93 -14.04
C GLY A 286 28.03 36.92 -12.92
N PHE A 287 28.26 35.72 -13.38
CA PHE A 287 28.93 34.69 -12.58
C PHE A 287 30.41 35.03 -12.44
N LYS A 288 30.85 35.38 -11.24
CA LYS A 288 32.27 35.40 -10.88
C LYS A 288 32.72 33.97 -10.62
N THR A 289 33.63 33.51 -11.44
CA THR A 289 34.41 32.27 -11.25
C THR A 289 35.18 32.37 -9.94
N ARG A 290 34.92 31.42 -9.05
CA ARG A 290 35.72 31.20 -7.84
C ARG A 290 36.85 30.21 -8.16
N GLU A 291 38.06 30.66 -7.91
CA GLU A 291 39.32 29.90 -8.07
C GLU A 291 39.32 28.61 -7.23
N LYS A 292 39.85 27.56 -7.87
CA LYS A 292 40.17 26.28 -7.25
C LYS A 292 41.20 26.46 -6.14
N LYS A 293 40.84 26.10 -4.90
CA LYS A 293 41.82 25.84 -3.84
C LYS A 293 42.13 24.33 -3.82
N ASP A 294 43.40 24.03 -4.03
CA ASP A 294 44.00 22.70 -3.92
C ASP A 294 43.78 22.12 -2.50
N PHE A 295 43.13 20.96 -2.46
CA PHE A 295 43.13 20.12 -1.28
C PHE A 295 44.04 18.91 -1.50
N ALA A 296 45.10 18.82 -0.69
CA ALA A 296 46.03 17.73 -0.64
C ALA A 296 45.36 16.40 -0.18
N PRO A 297 45.85 15.25 -0.66
CA PRO A 297 45.25 13.96 -0.30
C PRO A 297 45.69 13.54 1.10
N ARG A 298 44.73 13.26 1.97
CA ARG A 298 45.00 12.58 3.25
C ARG A 298 44.77 11.07 3.11
N ARG A 299 45.80 10.35 3.47
CA ARG A 299 45.91 8.89 3.60
C ARG A 299 44.87 8.35 4.62
N GLU A 300 44.32 7.22 4.36
CA GLU A 300 44.52 5.88 4.96
C GLU A 300 43.30 5.02 4.71
N LYS A 301 43.52 3.93 4.02
CA LYS A 301 42.57 2.84 3.86
C LYS A 301 42.40 2.16 5.22
N ARG A 302 41.19 2.21 5.78
CA ARG A 302 40.74 1.24 6.76
C ARG A 302 39.72 0.33 6.10
N ASP A 303 40.04 -0.95 6.05
CA ASP A 303 39.14 -2.01 5.62
C ASP A 303 37.95 -2.08 6.60
N PHE A 304 36.81 -1.53 6.17
CA PHE A 304 35.55 -1.67 6.89
C PHE A 304 34.82 -2.90 6.31
N LYS A 305 34.76 -3.99 7.08
CA LYS A 305 33.82 -5.07 6.83
C LYS A 305 32.41 -4.55 7.13
N PRO A 306 31.44 -4.70 6.21
CA PRO A 306 30.07 -4.26 6.48
C PRO A 306 29.48 -5.14 7.59
N LYS A 307 29.08 -4.53 8.69
CA LYS A 307 28.20 -5.17 9.67
C LYS A 307 26.79 -5.16 9.08
N SER A 308 26.41 -6.20 8.36
CA SER A 308 25.03 -6.45 8.05
C SER A 308 24.31 -6.88 9.34
N ASN A 309 23.68 -5.96 10.03
CA ASN A 309 22.85 -6.24 11.21
C ASN A 309 21.38 -6.54 10.85
N TYR A 310 21.08 -6.70 9.59
CA TYR A 310 19.82 -7.32 9.21
C TYR A 310 19.98 -8.83 9.40
N LYS A 311 19.73 -9.29 10.62
CA LYS A 311 19.66 -10.72 10.92
C LYS A 311 18.43 -11.27 10.19
N ARG A 312 18.64 -11.85 8.99
CA ARG A 312 17.71 -12.85 8.48
C ARG A 312 17.45 -13.84 9.63
N PRO A 313 16.20 -14.16 9.99
CA PRO A 313 15.95 -15.21 10.95
C PRO A 313 16.62 -16.48 10.42
N ARG A 314 17.58 -17.02 11.17
CA ARG A 314 18.17 -18.33 10.89
C ARG A 314 17.06 -19.35 11.05
N ASN A 315 16.72 -20.04 9.97
CA ASN A 315 16.01 -21.30 10.02
C ASN A 315 16.86 -22.28 10.81
N ASN A 316 16.52 -22.53 12.04
CA ASN A 316 16.85 -23.75 12.76
C ASN A 316 15.86 -23.87 13.92
N GLU A 317 14.71 -24.47 13.64
CA GLU A 317 14.02 -25.33 14.60
C GLU A 317 13.25 -26.36 13.78
N SER A 318 13.71 -27.60 13.93
CA SER A 318 13.11 -28.81 13.42
C SER A 318 11.74 -29.00 14.05
N TYR A 319 10.68 -28.91 13.23
CA TYR A 319 9.39 -29.45 13.61
C TYR A 319 9.47 -30.97 13.61
N THR A 320 9.51 -31.55 14.80
CA THR A 320 9.24 -32.96 15.01
C THR A 320 7.74 -33.19 14.79
N ASP A 321 7.48 -34.04 13.81
CA ASP A 321 6.20 -34.68 13.53
C ASP A 321 5.70 -35.43 14.79
N SER A 322 4.58 -35.02 15.35
CA SER A 322 3.81 -35.87 16.30
C SER A 322 2.38 -35.97 15.80
N ARG A 323 2.15 -37.11 15.15
CA ARG A 323 0.83 -37.69 14.92
C ARG A 323 0.06 -37.78 16.27
N LEU A 324 -1.12 -37.24 16.29
CA LEU A 324 -2.38 -37.93 16.72
C LEU A 324 -3.53 -37.01 16.38
#